data_44d65581f71fb45c30615fffdf3d8cde
#
_entry.id   44d65581f71fb45c30615fffdf3d8cde
#
_cell.length_a   1.000
_cell.length_b   1.000
_cell.length_c   1.000
_cell.angle_alpha   90.00
_cell.angle_beta   90.00
_cell.angle_gamma   90.00
#
_symmetry.space_group_name_H-M   'P 1'
#
loop_
_entity.id
_entity.type
_entity.pdbx_description
1 polymer ?
#
loop_
_entity_poly.entity_id
_entity_poly.type
_entity_poly.pdbx_seq_one_letter_code
_entity_poly.pdbx_strand_id
1 'polypeptide(L)'
;MRLNGIIKSFFSLSALTMLSRISGFVKVAAIAAFYGRSVEADMLIAVMVLPDLVYKFLSEGLVSGAAVPVFVNCRESRIETHKAFWSIFWITTIICSIVSIILILGTKEFCCLLMPELGVTNEAVIHFMWLMLVPYLSLGFMGGVLTSLLNARQSFGMPAVGPLIVNIAIIIGTFIAAGNDVRIIAVANTVGALLQLIWLLWLAYRDEFLEKGFRKCWILDKALAGDFIKASAPIMAWISILPFIPVYERRLLSPYPGAIATFNYTEKLFNLPLGVVSISLAHVVLPNLSLLEGKERHSFLNKSLGMATLVILPIILVIWSGAGYIVEIVFKRGKFTMDDVSVAASLFRVYILALLPVSLNMVLNRGFFAAGNYRIPFVAGLVSALVQFYICFKAVPAYGMQGVAYAAITAATLQLIILFSKSK
;
A
#
# COMPACT_ATOMS: atom_id res chain seq x y z
N MET A 1 -9.13 15.02 27.58
CA MET A 1 -8.17 13.89 27.60
C MET A 1 -6.86 14.37 28.20
N ARG A 2 -6.32 13.70 29.21
CA ARG A 2 -5.03 14.10 29.82
C ARG A 2 -3.91 13.85 28.80
N LEU A 3 -2.97 14.78 28.66
CA LEU A 3 -1.81 14.75 27.73
C LEU A 3 -1.09 13.38 27.74
N ASN A 4 -0.97 12.77 28.94
CA ASN A 4 -0.41 11.44 29.12
C ASN A 4 -1.15 10.32 28.37
N GLY A 5 -2.48 10.43 28.19
CA GLY A 5 -3.28 9.47 27.43
C GLY A 5 -3.00 9.55 25.92
N ILE A 6 -2.86 10.76 25.39
CA ILE A 6 -2.53 11.01 23.98
C ILE A 6 -1.12 10.49 23.67
N ILE A 7 -0.16 10.79 24.53
CA ILE A 7 1.24 10.32 24.39
C ILE A 7 1.30 8.78 24.41
N LYS A 8 0.61 8.14 25.36
CA LYS A 8 0.56 6.66 25.45
C LYS A 8 -0.07 6.03 24.19
N SER A 9 -1.17 6.60 23.69
CA SER A 9 -1.83 6.12 22.46
C SER A 9 -0.93 6.32 21.24
N PHE A 10 -0.20 7.43 21.16
CA PHE A 10 0.75 7.70 20.07
C PHE A 10 1.91 6.69 20.08
N PHE A 11 2.53 6.43 21.21
CA PHE A 11 3.61 5.45 21.32
C PHE A 11 3.14 4.03 21.01
N SER A 12 1.96 3.62 21.49
CA SER A 12 1.41 2.30 21.19
C SER A 12 1.08 2.14 19.72
N LEU A 13 0.49 3.14 19.07
CA LEU A 13 0.21 3.13 17.63
C LEU A 13 1.50 3.05 16.80
N SER A 14 2.50 3.86 17.16
CA SER A 14 3.80 3.88 16.46
C SER A 14 4.51 2.53 16.57
N ALA A 15 4.56 1.94 17.76
CA ALA A 15 5.17 0.63 18.00
C ALA A 15 4.45 -0.49 17.23
N LEU A 16 3.10 -0.52 17.25
CA LEU A 16 2.32 -1.53 16.52
C LEU A 16 2.42 -1.35 15.01
N THR A 17 2.46 -0.12 14.51
CA THR A 17 2.69 0.16 13.10
C THR A 17 4.07 -0.30 12.65
N MET A 18 5.10 -0.06 13.48
CA MET A 18 6.46 -0.53 13.21
C MET A 18 6.53 -2.06 13.19
N LEU A 19 5.90 -2.72 14.16
CA LEU A 19 5.82 -4.17 14.24
C LEU A 19 5.11 -4.77 13.02
N SER A 20 4.02 -4.14 12.56
CA SER A 20 3.32 -4.53 11.34
C SER A 20 4.20 -4.39 10.08
N ARG A 21 5.02 -3.33 9.99
CA ARG A 21 5.96 -3.16 8.88
C ARG A 21 7.07 -4.21 8.90
N ILE A 22 7.62 -4.51 10.08
CA ILE A 22 8.62 -5.56 10.26
C ILE A 22 8.02 -6.93 9.88
N SER A 23 6.83 -7.26 10.33
CA SER A 23 6.16 -8.52 9.98
C SER A 23 5.90 -8.63 8.48
N GLY A 24 5.50 -7.52 7.82
CA GLY A 24 5.35 -7.46 6.37
C GLY A 24 6.66 -7.72 5.62
N PHE A 25 7.78 -7.25 6.16
CA PHE A 25 9.10 -7.53 5.62
C PHE A 25 9.52 -9.00 5.84
N VAL A 26 9.32 -9.54 7.05
CA VAL A 26 9.57 -10.96 7.37
C VAL A 26 8.75 -11.88 6.47
N LYS A 27 7.48 -11.54 6.19
CA LYS A 27 6.64 -12.26 5.22
C LYS A 27 7.33 -12.38 3.85
N VAL A 28 7.84 -11.29 3.33
CA VAL A 28 8.50 -11.28 2.01
C VAL A 28 9.82 -12.06 2.05
N ALA A 29 10.59 -11.94 3.13
CA ALA A 29 11.81 -12.72 3.32
C ALA A 29 11.53 -14.24 3.44
N ALA A 30 10.42 -14.64 4.07
CA ALA A 30 9.98 -16.02 4.13
C ALA A 30 9.62 -16.54 2.73
N ILE A 31 8.83 -15.80 1.95
CA ILE A 31 8.49 -16.16 0.57
C ILE A 31 9.77 -16.32 -0.27
N ALA A 32 10.71 -15.37 -0.17
CA ALA A 32 11.99 -15.46 -0.86
C ALA A 32 12.80 -16.71 -0.45
N ALA A 33 12.83 -17.06 0.84
CA ALA A 33 13.54 -18.24 1.33
C ALA A 33 12.99 -19.57 0.80
N PHE A 34 11.65 -19.70 0.68
CA PHE A 34 11.01 -20.94 0.25
C PHE A 34 10.85 -21.04 -1.27
N TYR A 35 10.72 -19.93 -1.97
CA TYR A 35 10.42 -19.90 -3.41
C TYR A 35 11.51 -19.25 -4.27
N GLY A 36 12.43 -18.48 -3.67
CA GLY A 36 13.52 -17.81 -4.41
C GLY A 36 12.97 -16.89 -5.50
N ARG A 37 13.54 -17.03 -6.69
CA ARG A 37 13.13 -16.36 -7.94
C ARG A 37 12.39 -17.31 -8.87
N SER A 38 11.52 -18.14 -8.32
CA SER A 38 10.78 -19.12 -9.10
C SER A 38 9.55 -18.53 -9.79
N VAL A 39 9.02 -19.27 -10.77
CA VAL A 39 7.77 -18.97 -11.45
C VAL A 39 6.59 -18.93 -10.47
N GLU A 40 6.60 -19.79 -9.45
CA GLU A 40 5.59 -19.82 -8.39
C GLU A 40 5.61 -18.55 -7.56
N ALA A 41 6.79 -17.99 -7.27
CA ALA A 41 6.91 -16.70 -6.61
C ALA A 41 6.37 -15.56 -7.49
N ASP A 42 6.67 -15.58 -8.79
CA ASP A 42 6.15 -14.61 -9.75
C ASP A 42 4.62 -14.66 -9.83
N MET A 43 4.04 -15.87 -9.95
CA MET A 43 2.59 -16.08 -9.98
C MET A 43 1.92 -15.55 -8.69
N LEU A 44 2.43 -15.93 -7.52
CA LEU A 44 1.89 -15.49 -6.25
C LEU A 44 1.85 -13.96 -6.15
N ILE A 45 2.99 -13.32 -6.43
CA ILE A 45 3.14 -11.87 -6.30
C ILE A 45 2.28 -11.15 -7.33
N ALA A 46 2.23 -11.62 -8.57
CA ALA A 46 1.41 -11.02 -9.62
C ALA A 46 -0.09 -11.13 -9.31
N VAL A 47 -0.55 -12.29 -8.86
CA VAL A 47 -1.95 -12.50 -8.48
C VAL A 47 -2.35 -11.63 -7.29
N MET A 48 -1.45 -11.42 -6.31
CA MET A 48 -1.72 -10.55 -5.15
C MET A 48 -1.79 -9.06 -5.49
N VAL A 49 -1.16 -8.60 -6.59
CA VAL A 49 -1.10 -7.18 -6.93
C VAL A 49 -2.47 -6.56 -7.11
N LEU A 50 -3.37 -7.20 -7.85
CA LEU A 50 -4.69 -6.61 -8.14
C LEU A 50 -5.61 -6.57 -6.91
N PRO A 51 -5.74 -7.63 -6.10
CA PRO A 51 -6.41 -7.55 -4.81
C PRO A 51 -5.83 -6.50 -3.88
N ASP A 52 -4.50 -6.42 -3.74
CA ASP A 52 -3.84 -5.43 -2.90
C ASP A 52 -4.09 -3.99 -3.40
N LEU A 53 -4.14 -3.80 -4.72
CA LEU A 53 -4.43 -2.53 -5.35
C LEU A 53 -5.86 -2.10 -5.06
N VAL A 54 -6.83 -2.98 -5.30
CA VAL A 54 -8.25 -2.72 -5.02
C VAL A 54 -8.44 -2.47 -3.52
N TYR A 55 -7.78 -3.26 -2.66
CA TYR A 55 -7.80 -3.05 -1.22
C TYR A 55 -7.29 -1.65 -0.83
N LYS A 56 -6.13 -1.22 -1.32
CA LYS A 56 -5.59 0.12 -1.05
C LYS A 56 -6.51 1.22 -1.55
N PHE A 57 -6.97 1.10 -2.80
CA PHE A 57 -7.85 2.07 -3.42
C PHE A 57 -9.12 2.30 -2.60
N LEU A 58 -9.71 1.25 -2.16
CA LEU A 58 -10.98 1.30 -1.44
C LEU A 58 -10.77 1.56 0.07
N SER A 59 -9.79 0.95 0.75
CA SER A 59 -9.60 1.11 2.20
C SER A 59 -8.96 2.45 2.56
N GLU A 60 -7.95 2.89 1.84
CA GLU A 60 -7.26 4.15 2.12
C GLU A 60 -8.02 5.34 1.54
N GLY A 61 -8.58 5.20 0.33
CA GLY A 61 -9.34 6.26 -0.32
C GLY A 61 -10.76 6.40 0.20
N LEU A 62 -11.54 5.36 0.06
CA LEU A 62 -12.98 5.38 0.32
C LEU A 62 -13.30 5.33 1.80
N VAL A 63 -12.74 4.34 2.49
CA VAL A 63 -13.11 4.08 3.88
C VAL A 63 -12.39 5.04 4.84
N SER A 64 -11.07 5.17 4.78
CA SER A 64 -10.34 6.03 5.71
C SER A 64 -10.58 7.52 5.46
N GLY A 65 -10.64 7.93 4.17
CA GLY A 65 -10.80 9.34 3.80
C GLY A 65 -12.21 9.87 4.02
N ALA A 66 -13.25 9.08 3.74
CA ALA A 66 -14.64 9.53 3.78
C ALA A 66 -15.42 9.03 5.00
N ALA A 67 -15.16 7.81 5.49
CA ALA A 67 -15.93 7.24 6.60
C ALA A 67 -15.59 7.89 7.96
N VAL A 68 -14.30 8.19 8.21
CA VAL A 68 -13.90 8.80 9.49
C VAL A 68 -14.59 10.14 9.74
N PRO A 69 -14.63 11.12 8.81
CA PRO A 69 -15.39 12.36 9.00
C PRO A 69 -16.88 12.13 9.27
N VAL A 70 -17.51 11.19 8.56
CA VAL A 70 -18.93 10.86 8.77
C VAL A 70 -19.14 10.33 10.19
N PHE A 71 -18.31 9.40 10.67
CA PHE A 71 -18.41 8.88 12.03
C PHE A 71 -18.11 9.92 13.10
N VAL A 72 -17.19 10.84 12.85
CA VAL A 72 -16.90 11.95 13.78
C VAL A 72 -18.08 12.88 13.90
N ASN A 73 -18.74 13.22 12.78
CA ASN A 73 -19.94 14.10 12.79
C ASN A 73 -21.14 13.44 13.51
N CYS A 74 -21.27 12.13 13.42
CA CYS A 74 -22.35 11.39 14.09
C CYS A 74 -22.02 11.00 15.55
N ARG A 75 -20.83 11.37 16.07
CA ARG A 75 -20.30 10.86 17.35
C ARG A 75 -21.16 11.18 18.56
N GLU A 76 -21.88 12.30 18.56
CA GLU A 76 -22.70 12.74 19.69
C GLU A 76 -23.96 11.91 19.85
N SER A 77 -24.47 11.34 18.73
CA SER A 77 -25.64 10.46 18.74
C SER A 77 -25.25 9.02 18.44
N ARG A 78 -25.45 8.14 19.41
CA ARG A 78 -25.19 6.70 19.25
C ARG A 78 -26.03 6.09 18.13
N ILE A 79 -27.30 6.55 18.00
CA ILE A 79 -28.24 6.07 16.98
C ILE A 79 -27.75 6.47 15.58
N GLU A 80 -27.30 7.72 15.40
CA GLU A 80 -26.78 8.20 14.12
C GLU A 80 -25.47 7.50 13.75
N THR A 81 -24.57 7.27 14.71
CA THR A 81 -23.34 6.50 14.47
C THR A 81 -23.65 5.08 14.01
N HIS A 82 -24.66 4.40 14.59
CA HIS A 82 -25.10 3.08 14.13
C HIS A 82 -25.68 3.10 12.72
N LYS A 83 -26.52 4.07 12.39
CA LYS A 83 -27.08 4.24 11.04
C LYS A 83 -25.98 4.50 10.01
N ALA A 84 -25.04 5.39 10.32
CA ALA A 84 -23.92 5.70 9.47
C ALA A 84 -23.04 4.46 9.24
N PHE A 85 -22.73 3.70 10.31
CA PHE A 85 -21.95 2.47 10.21
C PHE A 85 -22.60 1.45 9.27
N TRP A 86 -23.88 1.13 9.47
CA TRP A 86 -24.56 0.15 8.65
C TRP A 86 -24.74 0.62 7.21
N SER A 87 -25.00 1.91 6.99
CA SER A 87 -25.11 2.47 5.64
C SER A 87 -23.79 2.38 4.88
N ILE A 88 -22.67 2.76 5.51
CA ILE A 88 -21.33 2.64 4.91
C ILE A 88 -20.96 1.17 4.72
N PHE A 89 -21.23 0.32 5.71
CA PHE A 89 -20.94 -1.12 5.65
C PHE A 89 -21.67 -1.80 4.49
N TRP A 90 -22.96 -1.55 4.31
CA TRP A 90 -23.73 -2.14 3.21
C TRP A 90 -23.28 -1.65 1.84
N ILE A 91 -23.06 -0.34 1.68
CA ILE A 91 -22.56 0.20 0.42
C ILE A 91 -21.19 -0.39 0.07
N THR A 92 -20.27 -0.36 1.00
CA THR A 92 -18.92 -0.91 0.77
C THR A 92 -18.98 -2.40 0.49
N THR A 93 -19.81 -3.17 1.20
CA THR A 93 -20.03 -4.60 0.95
C THR A 93 -20.59 -4.85 -0.44
N ILE A 94 -21.61 -4.08 -0.87
CA ILE A 94 -22.20 -4.21 -2.21
C ILE A 94 -21.16 -3.91 -3.30
N ILE A 95 -20.43 -2.78 -3.17
CA ILE A 95 -19.38 -2.40 -4.13
C ILE A 95 -18.32 -3.50 -4.22
N CYS A 96 -17.84 -4.00 -3.07
CA CYS A 96 -16.83 -5.06 -3.03
C CYS A 96 -17.34 -6.38 -3.62
N SER A 97 -18.60 -6.73 -3.35
CA SER A 97 -19.19 -7.94 -3.92
C SER A 97 -19.29 -7.85 -5.44
N ILE A 98 -19.70 -6.70 -5.97
CA ILE A 98 -19.73 -6.46 -7.43
C ILE A 98 -18.32 -6.56 -8.02
N VAL A 99 -17.34 -5.88 -7.44
CA VAL A 99 -15.94 -5.94 -7.88
C VAL A 99 -15.41 -7.38 -7.79
N SER A 100 -15.71 -8.09 -6.71
CA SER A 100 -15.31 -9.49 -6.53
C SER A 100 -15.91 -10.41 -7.59
N ILE A 101 -17.20 -10.23 -7.91
CA ILE A 101 -17.86 -11.00 -8.99
C ILE A 101 -17.22 -10.71 -10.33
N ILE A 102 -16.97 -9.43 -10.66
CA ILE A 102 -16.28 -9.03 -11.90
C ILE A 102 -14.89 -9.68 -11.98
N LEU A 103 -14.14 -9.67 -10.89
CA LEU A 103 -12.81 -10.26 -10.82
C LEU A 103 -12.85 -11.80 -10.96
N ILE A 104 -13.84 -12.47 -10.40
CA ILE A 104 -14.03 -13.92 -10.54
C ILE A 104 -14.42 -14.28 -11.96
N LEU A 105 -15.41 -13.59 -12.53
CA LEU A 105 -15.88 -13.86 -13.90
C LEU A 105 -14.83 -13.52 -14.96
N GLY A 106 -14.06 -12.46 -14.72
CA GLY A 106 -12.98 -12.00 -15.60
C GLY A 106 -11.61 -12.62 -15.29
N THR A 107 -11.52 -13.71 -14.52
CA THR A 107 -10.24 -14.30 -14.10
C THR A 107 -9.31 -14.55 -15.28
N LYS A 108 -9.81 -15.13 -16.37
CA LYS A 108 -9.01 -15.45 -17.56
C LYS A 108 -8.47 -14.20 -18.23
N GLU A 109 -9.30 -13.20 -18.41
CA GLU A 109 -8.94 -11.92 -19.03
C GLU A 109 -7.92 -11.16 -18.17
N PHE A 110 -8.12 -11.14 -16.87
CA PHE A 110 -7.19 -10.53 -15.93
C PHE A 110 -5.86 -11.27 -15.85
N CYS A 111 -5.85 -12.61 -15.89
CA CYS A 111 -4.62 -13.39 -15.95
C CYS A 111 -3.85 -13.12 -17.24
N CYS A 112 -4.52 -13.10 -18.40
CA CYS A 112 -3.90 -12.72 -19.67
C CYS A 112 -3.42 -11.26 -19.68
N LEU A 113 -4.12 -10.36 -18.97
CA LEU A 113 -3.70 -8.96 -18.85
C LEU A 113 -2.45 -8.80 -17.99
N LEU A 114 -2.36 -9.51 -16.86
CA LEU A 114 -1.27 -9.40 -15.89
C LEU A 114 -0.05 -10.25 -16.25
N MET A 115 -0.28 -11.43 -16.81
CA MET A 115 0.73 -12.45 -17.06
C MET A 115 0.44 -13.17 -18.37
N PRO A 116 0.65 -12.52 -19.54
CA PRO A 116 0.25 -13.09 -20.82
C PRO A 116 0.88 -14.45 -21.13
N GLU A 117 2.09 -14.72 -20.68
CA GLU A 117 2.79 -15.99 -20.92
C GLU A 117 2.58 -17.01 -19.79
N LEU A 118 2.68 -16.60 -18.53
CA LEU A 118 2.53 -17.48 -17.37
C LEU A 118 1.07 -17.89 -17.14
N GLY A 119 0.11 -17.04 -17.53
CA GLY A 119 -1.32 -17.26 -17.38
C GLY A 119 -1.82 -18.45 -18.19
N VAL A 120 -1.23 -18.71 -19.36
CA VAL A 120 -1.63 -19.82 -20.25
C VAL A 120 -1.11 -21.16 -19.73
N THR A 121 0.12 -21.21 -19.22
CA THR A 121 0.78 -22.45 -18.78
C THR A 121 0.34 -22.93 -17.41
N ASN A 122 -0.13 -22.02 -16.53
CA ASN A 122 -0.46 -22.31 -15.14
C ASN A 122 -1.89 -21.87 -14.75
N GLU A 123 -2.82 -21.87 -15.72
CA GLU A 123 -4.19 -21.34 -15.56
C GLU A 123 -4.91 -21.89 -14.31
N ALA A 124 -4.85 -23.19 -14.06
CA ALA A 124 -5.54 -23.82 -12.94
C ALA A 124 -5.01 -23.34 -11.57
N VAL A 125 -3.70 -23.17 -11.42
CA VAL A 125 -3.07 -22.72 -10.18
C VAL A 125 -3.41 -21.26 -9.92
N ILE A 126 -3.31 -20.43 -10.96
CA ILE A 126 -3.61 -19.01 -10.91
C ILE A 126 -5.09 -18.77 -10.61
N HIS A 127 -5.98 -19.53 -11.27
CA HIS A 127 -7.42 -19.44 -11.04
C HIS A 127 -7.78 -19.82 -9.59
N PHE A 128 -7.20 -20.89 -9.05
CA PHE A 128 -7.39 -21.26 -7.64
C PHE A 128 -6.92 -20.15 -6.69
N MET A 129 -5.69 -19.63 -6.89
CA MET A 129 -5.17 -18.54 -6.05
C MET A 129 -6.06 -17.30 -6.12
N TRP A 130 -6.57 -16.98 -7.31
CA TRP A 130 -7.46 -15.87 -7.53
C TRP A 130 -8.78 -16.03 -6.78
N LEU A 131 -9.41 -17.21 -6.90
CA LEU A 131 -10.62 -17.55 -6.15
C LEU A 131 -10.44 -17.42 -4.64
N MET A 132 -9.27 -17.78 -4.14
CA MET A 132 -8.97 -17.66 -2.71
C MET A 132 -8.69 -16.22 -2.28
N LEU A 133 -8.10 -15.39 -3.15
CA LEU A 133 -7.75 -13.99 -2.83
C LEU A 133 -8.92 -13.02 -3.01
N VAL A 134 -9.93 -13.34 -3.82
CA VAL A 134 -11.08 -12.43 -3.99
C VAL A 134 -11.86 -12.21 -2.69
N PRO A 135 -12.15 -13.23 -1.84
CA PRO A 135 -12.78 -13.01 -0.54
C PRO A 135 -11.97 -12.11 0.40
N TYR A 136 -10.63 -12.11 0.27
CA TYR A 136 -9.75 -11.18 1.01
C TYR A 136 -10.17 -9.71 0.82
N LEU A 137 -10.61 -9.34 -0.38
CA LEU A 137 -11.09 -7.99 -0.67
C LEU A 137 -12.27 -7.62 0.23
N SER A 138 -13.33 -8.43 0.22
CA SER A 138 -14.54 -8.17 0.99
C SER A 138 -14.27 -8.14 2.49
N LEU A 139 -13.47 -9.10 2.99
CA LEU A 139 -13.07 -9.16 4.39
C LEU A 139 -12.23 -7.95 4.81
N GLY A 140 -11.29 -7.53 3.97
CA GLY A 140 -10.44 -6.37 4.19
C GLY A 140 -11.24 -5.07 4.24
N PHE A 141 -12.28 -4.95 3.41
CA PHE A 141 -13.18 -3.79 3.43
C PHE A 141 -14.00 -3.68 4.69
N MET A 142 -14.63 -4.78 5.08
CA MET A 142 -15.36 -4.84 6.34
C MET A 142 -14.44 -4.44 7.50
N GLY A 143 -13.20 -4.93 7.49
CA GLY A 143 -12.15 -4.54 8.42
C GLY A 143 -11.82 -3.06 8.37
N GLY A 144 -11.74 -2.46 7.17
CA GLY A 144 -11.50 -1.04 6.97
C GLY A 144 -12.59 -0.15 7.57
N VAL A 145 -13.87 -0.49 7.36
CA VAL A 145 -15.02 0.23 7.96
C VAL A 145 -14.96 0.18 9.48
N LEU A 146 -14.72 -1.01 10.07
CA LEU A 146 -14.56 -1.17 11.51
C LEU A 146 -13.37 -0.39 12.06
N THR A 147 -12.24 -0.41 11.37
CA THR A 147 -11.06 0.37 11.73
C THR A 147 -11.36 1.87 11.72
N SER A 148 -12.08 2.36 10.71
CA SER A 148 -12.47 3.78 10.62
C SER A 148 -13.40 4.18 11.75
N LEU A 149 -14.36 3.34 12.12
CA LEU A 149 -15.24 3.54 13.26
C LEU A 149 -14.44 3.62 14.57
N LEU A 150 -13.56 2.65 14.83
CA LEU A 150 -12.72 2.60 16.03
C LEU A 150 -11.78 3.81 16.10
N ASN A 151 -11.22 4.24 14.97
CA ASN A 151 -10.40 5.44 14.88
C ASN A 151 -11.19 6.72 15.20
N ALA A 152 -12.42 6.84 14.69
CA ALA A 152 -13.31 7.96 15.01
C ALA A 152 -13.64 8.01 16.52
N ARG A 153 -13.63 6.87 17.20
CA ARG A 153 -13.78 6.74 18.67
C ARG A 153 -12.47 6.87 19.44
N GLN A 154 -11.39 7.28 18.77
CA GLN A 154 -10.04 7.46 19.33
C GLN A 154 -9.38 6.17 19.85
N SER A 155 -9.80 5.01 19.37
CA SER A 155 -9.15 3.73 19.61
C SER A 155 -8.21 3.39 18.44
N PHE A 156 -6.98 3.90 18.47
CA PHE A 156 -6.05 3.80 17.33
C PHE A 156 -5.12 2.57 17.42
N GLY A 157 -4.66 2.20 18.60
CA GLY A 157 -3.63 1.18 18.77
C GLY A 157 -4.12 -0.23 18.43
N MET A 158 -5.23 -0.65 19.02
CA MET A 158 -5.72 -2.02 18.88
C MET A 158 -6.13 -2.40 17.43
N PRO A 159 -6.76 -1.52 16.64
CA PRO A 159 -7.02 -1.80 15.22
C PRO A 159 -5.74 -1.98 14.39
N ALA A 160 -4.64 -1.33 14.77
CA ALA A 160 -3.35 -1.46 14.10
C ALA A 160 -2.70 -2.86 14.19
N VAL A 161 -3.24 -3.73 15.06
CA VAL A 161 -2.85 -5.16 15.14
C VAL A 161 -3.37 -5.96 13.93
N GLY A 162 -4.44 -5.50 13.27
CA GLY A 162 -5.07 -6.23 12.15
C GLY A 162 -4.10 -6.65 11.04
N PRO A 163 -3.34 -5.73 10.43
CA PRO A 163 -2.36 -6.10 9.40
C PRO A 163 -1.25 -7.05 9.89
N LEU A 164 -0.91 -7.03 11.17
CA LEU A 164 0.05 -7.96 11.78
C LEU A 164 -0.51 -9.39 11.76
N ILE A 165 -1.81 -9.57 12.06
CA ILE A 165 -2.49 -10.87 12.01
C ILE A 165 -2.41 -11.46 10.60
N VAL A 166 -2.70 -10.66 9.56
CA VAL A 166 -2.61 -11.09 8.16
C VAL A 166 -1.19 -11.51 7.80
N ASN A 167 -0.20 -10.70 8.15
CA ASN A 167 1.20 -11.02 7.86
C ASN A 167 1.64 -12.32 8.55
N ILE A 168 1.27 -12.54 9.81
CA ILE A 168 1.57 -13.77 10.55
C ILE A 168 0.91 -14.98 9.89
N ALA A 169 -0.36 -14.86 9.48
CA ALA A 169 -1.04 -15.95 8.78
C ALA A 169 -0.33 -16.34 7.48
N ILE A 170 0.12 -15.35 6.68
CA ILE A 170 0.86 -15.60 5.45
C ILE A 170 2.24 -16.24 5.75
N ILE A 171 2.94 -15.79 6.79
CA ILE A 171 4.20 -16.40 7.22
C ILE A 171 3.98 -17.88 7.57
N ILE A 172 2.98 -18.16 8.39
CA ILE A 172 2.62 -19.54 8.77
C ILE A 172 2.26 -20.36 7.51
N GLY A 173 1.43 -19.82 6.62
CA GLY A 173 1.08 -20.45 5.35
C GLY A 173 2.29 -20.74 4.47
N THR A 174 3.28 -19.84 4.45
CA THR A 174 4.54 -20.04 3.71
C THR A 174 5.35 -21.20 4.29
N PHE A 175 5.42 -21.32 5.61
CA PHE A 175 6.08 -22.45 6.27
C PHE A 175 5.34 -23.78 6.04
N ILE A 176 4.01 -23.80 6.07
CA ILE A 176 3.20 -25.00 5.78
C ILE A 176 3.36 -25.40 4.31
N ALA A 177 3.38 -24.46 3.39
CA ALA A 177 3.62 -24.70 1.97
C ALA A 177 5.01 -25.28 1.71
N ALA A 178 6.00 -24.93 2.54
CA ALA A 178 7.37 -25.45 2.51
C ALA A 178 8.04 -25.40 1.11
N GLY A 179 7.62 -24.45 0.27
CA GLY A 179 8.10 -24.31 -1.11
C GLY A 179 7.54 -25.32 -2.11
N ASN A 180 6.49 -26.08 -1.74
CA ASN A 180 5.86 -27.08 -2.60
C ASN A 180 4.58 -26.58 -3.27
N ASP A 181 3.67 -25.94 -2.51
CA ASP A 181 2.38 -25.51 -3.04
C ASP A 181 2.09 -24.05 -2.67
N VAL A 182 2.24 -23.17 -3.64
CA VAL A 182 2.01 -21.72 -3.50
C VAL A 182 0.54 -21.38 -3.20
N ARG A 183 -0.41 -22.26 -3.51
CA ARG A 183 -1.85 -22.05 -3.27
C ARG A 183 -2.16 -21.93 -1.79
N ILE A 184 -1.40 -22.61 -0.92
CA ILE A 184 -1.54 -22.55 0.53
C ILE A 184 -1.33 -21.11 1.05
N ILE A 185 -0.45 -20.33 0.41
CA ILE A 185 -0.18 -18.94 0.80
C ILE A 185 -1.39 -18.05 0.46
N ALA A 186 -2.05 -18.30 -0.68
CA ALA A 186 -3.26 -17.56 -1.04
C ALA A 186 -4.41 -17.83 -0.05
N VAL A 187 -4.58 -19.10 0.35
CA VAL A 187 -5.54 -19.49 1.42
C VAL A 187 -5.19 -18.82 2.75
N ALA A 188 -3.91 -18.86 3.15
CA ALA A 188 -3.45 -18.25 4.39
C ALA A 188 -3.67 -16.73 4.43
N ASN A 189 -3.55 -16.04 3.29
CA ASN A 189 -3.87 -14.60 3.19
C ASN A 189 -5.35 -14.34 3.51
N THR A 190 -6.25 -15.11 2.94
CA THR A 190 -7.69 -14.98 3.17
C THR A 190 -8.09 -15.36 4.59
N VAL A 191 -7.50 -16.44 5.13
CA VAL A 191 -7.67 -16.82 6.54
C VAL A 191 -7.18 -15.69 7.46
N GLY A 192 -6.02 -15.10 7.14
CA GLY A 192 -5.50 -13.94 7.88
C GLY A 192 -6.46 -12.76 7.89
N ALA A 193 -7.08 -12.44 6.74
CA ALA A 193 -8.08 -11.39 6.65
C ALA A 193 -9.36 -11.70 7.45
N LEU A 194 -9.79 -12.96 7.47
CA LEU A 194 -10.91 -13.41 8.30
C LEU A 194 -10.59 -13.24 9.79
N LEU A 195 -9.41 -13.65 10.22
CA LEU A 195 -8.94 -13.48 11.60
C LEU A 195 -8.81 -11.99 11.97
N GLN A 196 -8.33 -11.16 11.06
CA GLN A 196 -8.33 -9.70 11.24
C GLN A 196 -9.74 -9.16 11.44
N LEU A 197 -10.70 -9.59 10.62
CA LEU A 197 -12.10 -9.16 10.75
C LEU A 197 -12.70 -9.59 12.10
N ILE A 198 -12.47 -10.84 12.52
CA ILE A 198 -12.92 -11.35 13.81
C ILE A 198 -12.32 -10.52 14.95
N TRP A 199 -11.04 -10.18 14.88
CA TRP A 199 -10.38 -9.30 15.84
C TRP A 199 -11.04 -7.92 15.94
N LEU A 200 -11.33 -7.31 14.79
CA LEU A 200 -11.95 -5.97 14.74
C LEU A 200 -13.40 -6.02 15.22
N LEU A 201 -14.17 -7.07 14.91
CA LEU A 201 -15.51 -7.29 15.43
C LEU A 201 -15.50 -7.48 16.95
N TRP A 202 -14.53 -8.23 17.47
CA TRP A 202 -14.36 -8.39 18.91
C TRP A 202 -14.05 -7.06 19.61
N LEU A 203 -13.21 -6.22 19.00
CA LEU A 203 -12.95 -4.86 19.52
C LEU A 203 -14.20 -3.99 19.52
N ALA A 204 -14.95 -4.01 18.42
CA ALA A 204 -16.20 -3.25 18.31
C ALA A 204 -17.27 -3.74 19.30
N TYR A 205 -17.31 -5.04 19.58
CA TYR A 205 -18.16 -5.64 20.62
C TYR A 205 -17.73 -5.18 22.02
N ARG A 206 -16.43 -5.29 22.34
CA ARG A 206 -15.87 -4.88 23.63
C ARG A 206 -16.08 -3.38 23.91
N ASP A 207 -16.13 -2.54 22.89
CA ASP A 207 -16.37 -1.10 22.98
C ASP A 207 -17.87 -0.77 23.12
N GLU A 208 -18.70 -1.77 23.45
CA GLU A 208 -20.17 -1.69 23.60
C GLU A 208 -20.90 -1.13 22.38
N PHE A 209 -20.22 -1.02 21.24
CA PHE A 209 -20.82 -0.48 20.02
C PHE A 209 -21.86 -1.45 19.45
N LEU A 210 -21.57 -2.75 19.44
CA LEU A 210 -22.42 -3.77 18.84
C LEU A 210 -23.53 -4.29 19.80
N GLU A 211 -23.43 -4.08 21.13
CA GLU A 211 -24.31 -4.71 22.12
C GLU A 211 -25.78 -4.25 22.09
N LYS A 212 -26.07 -2.99 21.82
CA LYS A 212 -27.42 -2.43 22.04
C LYS A 212 -28.17 -1.96 20.79
N GLY A 213 -27.69 -2.21 19.57
CA GLY A 213 -28.31 -1.66 18.36
C GLY A 213 -28.42 -2.60 17.17
N PHE A 214 -27.90 -3.81 17.26
CA PHE A 214 -27.69 -4.72 16.14
C PHE A 214 -28.97 -5.04 15.34
N ARG A 215 -30.12 -5.15 16.00
CA ARG A 215 -31.37 -5.57 15.33
C ARG A 215 -32.18 -4.43 14.66
N LYS A 216 -31.98 -3.16 15.04
CA LYS A 216 -32.82 -2.04 14.55
C LYS A 216 -32.19 -1.20 13.44
N CYS A 217 -30.91 -1.37 13.14
CA CYS A 217 -30.15 -0.47 12.28
C CYS A 217 -29.66 -1.09 10.97
N TRP A 218 -30.22 -2.23 10.55
CA TRP A 218 -29.88 -2.87 9.27
C TRP A 218 -30.40 -2.10 8.04
N ILE A 219 -30.82 -0.87 8.22
CA ILE A 219 -31.44 -0.05 7.19
C ILE A 219 -30.35 0.82 6.55
N LEU A 220 -30.26 0.72 5.23
CA LEU A 220 -29.47 1.62 4.41
C LEU A 220 -30.12 3.00 4.43
N ASP A 221 -29.51 3.96 5.10
CA ASP A 221 -29.91 5.37 5.03
C ASP A 221 -29.34 5.97 3.73
N LYS A 222 -30.24 6.27 2.79
CA LYS A 222 -29.85 6.76 1.45
C LYS A 222 -29.17 8.14 1.51
N ALA A 223 -29.50 8.98 2.50
CA ALA A 223 -28.90 10.30 2.65
C ALA A 223 -27.44 10.18 3.13
N LEU A 224 -27.20 9.44 4.22
CA LEU A 224 -25.85 9.15 4.73
C LEU A 224 -24.98 8.42 3.69
N ALA A 225 -25.60 7.50 2.95
CA ALA A 225 -24.98 6.81 1.83
C ALA A 225 -24.54 7.76 0.72
N GLY A 226 -25.41 8.68 0.34
CA GLY A 226 -25.13 9.69 -0.68
C GLY A 226 -24.02 10.64 -0.26
N ASP A 227 -24.01 11.07 1.00
CA ASP A 227 -22.98 11.95 1.54
C ASP A 227 -21.61 11.25 1.59
N PHE A 228 -21.58 9.97 1.95
CA PHE A 228 -20.37 9.16 1.91
C PHE A 228 -19.82 9.02 0.49
N ILE A 229 -20.67 8.73 -0.51
CA ILE A 229 -20.24 8.61 -1.91
C ILE A 229 -19.74 9.96 -2.43
N LYS A 230 -20.42 11.08 -2.14
CA LYS A 230 -19.97 12.42 -2.54
C LYS A 230 -18.63 12.78 -1.92
N ALA A 231 -18.43 12.47 -0.64
CA ALA A 231 -17.16 12.71 0.05
C ALA A 231 -16.03 11.83 -0.49
N SER A 232 -16.36 10.61 -0.95
CA SER A 232 -15.40 9.65 -1.50
C SER A 232 -14.96 9.99 -2.92
N ALA A 233 -15.84 10.52 -3.76
CA ALA A 233 -15.61 10.73 -5.19
C ALA A 233 -14.33 11.52 -5.53
N PRO A 234 -14.03 12.67 -4.90
CA PRO A 234 -12.81 13.42 -5.18
C PRO A 234 -11.54 12.68 -4.73
N ILE A 235 -11.63 11.92 -3.63
CA ILE A 235 -10.52 11.12 -3.11
C ILE A 235 -10.23 9.96 -4.07
N MET A 236 -11.28 9.30 -4.55
CA MET A 236 -11.15 8.23 -5.53
C MET A 236 -10.57 8.72 -6.87
N ALA A 237 -11.01 9.86 -7.38
CA ALA A 237 -10.47 10.47 -8.59
C ALA A 237 -8.98 10.79 -8.45
N TRP A 238 -8.54 11.26 -7.26
CA TRP A 238 -7.15 11.54 -6.97
C TRP A 238 -6.27 10.28 -6.96
N ILE A 239 -6.77 9.17 -6.39
CA ILE A 239 -5.98 7.94 -6.19
C ILE A 239 -6.00 7.04 -7.44
N SER A 240 -6.88 7.26 -8.42
CA SER A 240 -7.25 6.27 -9.44
C SER A 240 -6.14 5.86 -10.42
N ILE A 241 -5.13 6.68 -10.69
CA ILE A 241 -4.13 6.39 -11.75
C ILE A 241 -2.87 5.73 -11.22
N LEU A 242 -2.35 6.24 -10.10
CA LEU A 242 -1.08 5.77 -9.53
C LEU A 242 -1.06 4.26 -9.20
N PRO A 243 -2.15 3.65 -8.72
CA PRO A 243 -2.20 2.22 -8.44
C PRO A 243 -2.06 1.31 -9.67
N PHE A 244 -2.31 1.79 -10.88
CA PHE A 244 -2.15 0.97 -12.09
C PHE A 244 -0.69 0.81 -12.53
N ILE A 245 0.22 1.66 -12.06
CA ILE A 245 1.66 1.54 -12.37
C ILE A 245 2.20 0.15 -11.95
N PRO A 246 2.00 -0.32 -10.70
CA PRO A 246 2.44 -1.64 -10.30
C PRO A 246 1.88 -2.79 -11.15
N VAL A 247 0.63 -2.70 -11.58
CA VAL A 247 0.00 -3.70 -12.47
C VAL A 247 0.73 -3.75 -13.80
N TYR A 248 0.97 -2.59 -14.39
CA TYR A 248 1.64 -2.48 -15.68
C TYR A 248 3.10 -2.96 -15.64
N GLU A 249 3.82 -2.63 -14.57
CA GLU A 249 5.19 -3.10 -14.35
C GLU A 249 5.25 -4.64 -14.30
N ARG A 250 4.35 -5.30 -13.54
CA ARG A 250 4.32 -6.77 -13.46
C ARG A 250 3.96 -7.40 -14.79
N ARG A 251 3.05 -6.79 -15.55
CA ARG A 251 2.75 -7.24 -16.91
C ARG A 251 3.98 -7.24 -17.81
N LEU A 252 4.77 -6.16 -17.80
CA LEU A 252 5.98 -6.06 -18.61
C LEU A 252 7.10 -6.99 -18.14
N LEU A 253 7.13 -7.33 -16.85
CA LEU A 253 8.11 -8.25 -16.27
C LEU A 253 7.71 -9.72 -16.43
N SER A 254 6.44 -10.02 -16.72
CA SER A 254 5.93 -11.40 -16.78
C SER A 254 6.64 -12.32 -17.80
N PRO A 255 7.18 -11.82 -18.93
CA PRO A 255 7.96 -12.67 -19.85
C PRO A 255 9.33 -13.11 -19.29
N TYR A 256 9.80 -12.50 -18.21
CA TYR A 256 11.12 -12.78 -17.64
C TYR A 256 10.98 -13.58 -16.33
N PRO A 257 11.28 -14.90 -16.34
CA PRO A 257 11.13 -15.74 -15.14
C PRO A 257 11.90 -15.21 -13.93
N GLY A 258 11.26 -15.12 -12.78
CA GLY A 258 11.80 -14.60 -11.54
C GLY A 258 11.92 -13.06 -11.47
N ALA A 259 11.49 -12.34 -12.51
CA ALA A 259 11.64 -10.88 -12.56
C ALA A 259 10.60 -10.17 -11.66
N ILE A 260 9.37 -10.63 -11.61
CA ILE A 260 8.32 -10.07 -10.76
C ILE A 260 8.70 -10.23 -9.29
N ALA A 261 9.17 -11.41 -8.90
CA ALA A 261 9.63 -11.71 -7.54
C ALA A 261 10.83 -10.83 -7.17
N THR A 262 11.85 -10.78 -8.03
CA THR A 262 13.07 -9.96 -7.80
C THR A 262 12.71 -8.48 -7.63
N PHE A 263 11.85 -7.95 -8.49
CA PHE A 263 11.42 -6.57 -8.40
C PHE A 263 10.66 -6.30 -7.10
N ASN A 264 9.76 -7.20 -6.72
CA ASN A 264 9.02 -7.09 -5.44
C ASN A 264 9.95 -7.10 -4.22
N TYR A 265 10.94 -8.01 -4.18
CA TYR A 265 11.93 -8.06 -3.10
C TYR A 265 12.74 -6.76 -3.02
N THR A 266 13.18 -6.26 -4.16
CA THR A 266 13.91 -4.98 -4.27
C THR A 266 13.04 -3.79 -3.84
N GLU A 267 11.78 -3.76 -4.27
CA GLU A 267 10.81 -2.72 -3.88
C GLU A 267 10.59 -2.69 -2.36
N LYS A 268 10.56 -3.86 -1.70
CA LYS A 268 10.44 -3.91 -0.23
C LYS A 268 11.67 -3.37 0.48
N LEU A 269 12.87 -3.64 -0.04
CA LEU A 269 14.11 -3.04 0.48
C LEU A 269 14.13 -1.52 0.29
N PHE A 270 13.71 -1.04 -0.89
CA PHE A 270 13.59 0.40 -1.18
C PHE A 270 12.62 1.11 -0.23
N ASN A 271 11.50 0.47 0.10
CA ASN A 271 10.48 1.03 0.97
C ASN A 271 10.93 1.18 2.45
N LEU A 272 12.00 0.51 2.89
CA LEU A 272 12.51 0.67 4.25
C LEU A 272 13.08 2.08 4.49
N PRO A 273 14.12 2.55 3.76
CA PRO A 273 14.63 3.91 3.96
C PRO A 273 13.59 4.98 3.58
N LEU A 274 12.75 4.74 2.58
CA LEU A 274 11.66 5.65 2.22
C LEU A 274 10.70 5.85 3.39
N GLY A 275 10.32 4.76 4.06
CA GLY A 275 9.38 4.79 5.18
C GLY A 275 9.95 5.48 6.42
N VAL A 276 11.21 5.22 6.74
CA VAL A 276 11.85 5.76 7.96
C VAL A 276 12.19 7.23 7.80
N VAL A 277 12.77 7.64 6.66
CA VAL A 277 13.29 8.98 6.47
C VAL A 277 12.26 9.90 5.81
N SER A 278 11.81 9.53 4.62
CA SER A 278 11.05 10.46 3.77
C SER A 278 9.63 10.69 4.28
N ILE A 279 8.95 9.61 4.73
CA ILE A 279 7.59 9.72 5.28
C ILE A 279 7.63 10.47 6.62
N SER A 280 8.61 10.19 7.49
CA SER A 280 8.75 10.87 8.76
C SER A 280 9.01 12.38 8.58
N LEU A 281 9.92 12.72 7.66
CA LEU A 281 10.19 14.12 7.35
C LEU A 281 8.96 14.84 6.79
N ALA A 282 8.22 14.20 5.87
CA ALA A 282 7.00 14.77 5.31
C ALA A 282 5.91 15.04 6.36
N HIS A 283 5.82 14.18 7.39
CA HIS A 283 4.88 14.40 8.50
C HIS A 283 5.26 15.59 9.39
N VAL A 284 6.54 15.85 9.60
CA VAL A 284 7.02 17.01 10.37
C VAL A 284 6.88 18.32 9.57
N VAL A 285 7.13 18.25 8.27
CA VAL A 285 7.15 19.43 7.40
C VAL A 285 5.74 20.02 7.20
N LEU A 286 4.71 19.21 7.02
CA LEU A 286 3.36 19.70 6.72
C LEU A 286 2.75 20.61 7.78
N PRO A 287 2.71 20.27 9.09
CA PRO A 287 2.15 21.15 10.11
C PRO A 287 2.90 22.48 10.21
N ASN A 288 4.23 22.44 10.13
CA ASN A 288 5.04 23.66 10.20
C ASN A 288 4.81 24.58 9.00
N LEU A 289 4.72 24.03 7.77
CA LEU A 289 4.41 24.80 6.58
C LEU A 289 3.01 25.43 6.60
N SER A 290 2.06 24.78 7.26
CA SER A 290 0.68 25.27 7.37
C SER A 290 0.56 26.51 8.29
N LEU A 291 1.53 26.72 9.18
CA LEU A 291 1.59 27.89 10.08
C LEU A 291 2.34 29.07 9.47
N LEU A 292 3.03 28.88 8.36
CA LEU A 292 3.87 29.89 7.71
C LEU A 292 3.24 30.42 6.44
N GLU A 293 3.53 31.68 6.08
CA GLU A 293 3.03 32.31 4.87
C GLU A 293 4.16 32.97 4.05
N GLY A 294 3.90 33.22 2.76
CA GLY A 294 4.75 33.94 1.87
C GLY A 294 6.23 33.53 1.86
N LYS A 295 7.13 34.44 2.10
CA LYS A 295 8.59 34.22 2.05
C LYS A 295 9.09 33.24 3.13
N GLU A 296 8.46 33.20 4.31
CA GLU A 296 8.85 32.31 5.40
C GLU A 296 8.54 30.86 5.06
N ARG A 297 7.35 30.60 4.49
CA ARG A 297 6.97 29.26 3.99
C ARG A 297 7.95 28.75 2.95
N HIS A 298 8.32 29.60 1.98
CA HIS A 298 9.27 29.25 0.94
C HIS A 298 10.67 28.98 1.48
N SER A 299 11.16 29.82 2.40
CA SER A 299 12.45 29.61 3.08
C SER A 299 12.48 28.30 3.87
N PHE A 300 11.41 28.02 4.63
CA PHE A 300 11.30 26.76 5.39
C PHE A 300 11.25 25.54 4.47
N LEU A 301 10.51 25.61 3.36
CA LEU A 301 10.45 24.55 2.37
C LEU A 301 11.83 24.26 1.77
N ASN A 302 12.57 25.29 1.36
CA ASN A 302 13.92 25.13 0.81
C ASN A 302 14.91 24.54 1.84
N LYS A 303 14.84 24.97 3.10
CA LYS A 303 15.64 24.38 4.19
C LYS A 303 15.27 22.90 4.40
N SER A 304 13.99 22.57 4.33
CA SER A 304 13.51 21.18 4.45
C SER A 304 13.98 20.29 3.29
N LEU A 305 14.00 20.82 2.06
CA LEU A 305 14.56 20.14 0.88
C LEU A 305 16.08 19.92 1.03
N GLY A 306 16.81 20.94 1.48
CA GLY A 306 18.24 20.84 1.76
C GLY A 306 18.55 19.77 2.82
N MET A 307 17.80 19.79 3.91
CA MET A 307 17.93 18.79 4.99
C MET A 307 17.60 17.36 4.49
N ALA A 308 16.51 17.22 3.71
CA ALA A 308 16.17 15.94 3.09
C ALA A 308 17.30 15.40 2.21
N THR A 309 17.87 16.26 1.36
CA THR A 309 18.99 15.90 0.48
C THR A 309 20.21 15.49 1.30
N LEU A 310 20.57 16.26 2.32
CA LEU A 310 21.73 16.00 3.19
C LEU A 310 21.63 14.64 3.90
N VAL A 311 20.42 14.22 4.31
CA VAL A 311 20.19 12.95 5.00
C VAL A 311 20.10 11.80 4.00
N ILE A 312 19.44 12.00 2.87
CA ILE A 312 19.13 10.91 1.93
C ILE A 312 20.34 10.53 1.07
N LEU A 313 21.16 11.48 0.67
CA LEU A 313 22.35 11.17 -0.15
C LEU A 313 23.34 10.19 0.52
N PRO A 314 23.75 10.37 1.78
CA PRO A 314 24.58 9.38 2.47
C PRO A 314 23.91 8.00 2.55
N ILE A 315 22.60 7.95 2.78
CA ILE A 315 21.85 6.68 2.84
C ILE A 315 21.89 5.98 1.48
N ILE A 316 21.70 6.72 0.38
CA ILE A 316 21.82 6.16 -0.99
C ILE A 316 23.22 5.61 -1.20
N LEU A 317 24.27 6.36 -0.86
CA LEU A 317 25.66 5.95 -1.04
C LEU A 317 25.98 4.66 -0.26
N VAL A 318 25.56 4.57 1.00
CA VAL A 318 25.76 3.37 1.83
C VAL A 318 25.00 2.18 1.27
N ILE A 319 23.74 2.36 0.88
CA ILE A 319 22.93 1.27 0.32
C ILE A 319 23.45 0.87 -1.07
N TRP A 320 23.80 1.82 -1.91
CA TRP A 320 24.33 1.55 -3.26
C TRP A 320 25.62 0.75 -3.23
N SER A 321 26.57 1.14 -2.36
CA SER A 321 27.82 0.41 -2.18
C SER A 321 27.65 -0.94 -1.52
N GLY A 322 26.77 -1.03 -0.51
CA GLY A 322 26.46 -2.24 0.25
C GLY A 322 25.30 -3.09 -0.28
N ALA A 323 24.76 -2.80 -1.48
CA ALA A 323 23.55 -3.46 -1.98
C ALA A 323 23.63 -4.99 -2.01
N GLY A 324 24.79 -5.54 -2.44
CA GLY A 324 25.01 -6.99 -2.45
C GLY A 324 24.94 -7.59 -1.06
N TYR A 325 25.63 -6.97 -0.11
CA TYR A 325 25.67 -7.42 1.29
C TYR A 325 24.30 -7.31 1.97
N ILE A 326 23.57 -6.23 1.71
CA ILE A 326 22.22 -6.04 2.24
C ILE A 326 21.27 -7.12 1.72
N VAL A 327 21.27 -7.37 0.41
CA VAL A 327 20.42 -8.40 -0.21
C VAL A 327 20.80 -9.79 0.29
N GLU A 328 22.12 -10.07 0.43
CA GLU A 328 22.62 -11.33 0.96
C GLU A 328 22.13 -11.59 2.39
N ILE A 329 22.33 -10.65 3.31
CA ILE A 329 21.91 -10.80 4.71
C ILE A 329 20.41 -11.01 4.82
N VAL A 330 19.64 -10.30 4.00
CA VAL A 330 18.20 -10.29 4.11
C VAL A 330 17.55 -11.52 3.48
N PHE A 331 17.99 -11.89 2.27
CA PHE A 331 17.27 -12.87 1.44
C PHE A 331 18.02 -14.18 1.20
N LYS A 332 19.34 -14.24 1.32
CA LYS A 332 20.12 -15.45 1.04
C LYS A 332 19.84 -16.54 2.08
N ARG A 333 18.70 -17.22 1.90
CA ARG A 333 18.25 -18.35 2.72
C ARG A 333 17.43 -19.32 1.88
N GLY A 334 17.53 -20.62 2.13
CA GLY A 334 16.75 -21.65 1.46
C GLY A 334 16.97 -21.67 -0.06
N LYS A 335 15.91 -21.45 -0.83
CA LYS A 335 15.94 -21.46 -2.30
C LYS A 335 16.49 -20.16 -2.92
N PHE A 336 16.70 -19.10 -2.15
CA PHE A 336 17.30 -17.85 -2.64
C PHE A 336 18.82 -17.97 -2.67
N THR A 337 19.36 -18.20 -3.85
CA THR A 337 20.77 -18.52 -4.09
C THR A 337 21.67 -17.27 -4.17
N MET A 338 23.01 -17.47 -4.30
CA MET A 338 23.94 -16.36 -4.50
C MET A 338 23.77 -15.68 -5.86
N ASP A 339 23.37 -16.44 -6.88
CA ASP A 339 23.03 -15.89 -8.19
C ASP A 339 21.81 -14.96 -8.10
N ASP A 340 20.80 -15.35 -7.31
CA ASP A 340 19.63 -14.50 -7.03
C ASP A 340 20.03 -13.22 -6.31
N VAL A 341 20.97 -13.32 -5.35
CA VAL A 341 21.54 -12.14 -4.67
C VAL A 341 22.19 -11.19 -5.67
N SER A 342 22.99 -11.69 -6.60
CA SER A 342 23.69 -10.86 -7.58
C SER A 342 22.72 -10.09 -8.48
N VAL A 343 21.68 -10.77 -8.94
CA VAL A 343 20.62 -10.17 -9.80
C VAL A 343 19.79 -9.16 -9.02
N ALA A 344 19.32 -9.49 -7.81
CA ALA A 344 18.54 -8.57 -6.98
C ALA A 344 19.37 -7.35 -6.54
N ALA A 345 20.65 -7.54 -6.21
CA ALA A 345 21.55 -6.45 -5.86
C ALA A 345 21.84 -5.49 -7.03
N SER A 346 21.97 -6.01 -8.25
CA SER A 346 22.14 -5.19 -9.44
C SER A 346 20.93 -4.29 -9.69
N LEU A 347 19.72 -4.84 -9.55
CA LEU A 347 18.48 -4.08 -9.63
C LEU A 347 18.38 -3.06 -8.49
N PHE A 348 18.70 -3.45 -7.25
CA PHE A 348 18.61 -2.60 -6.08
C PHE A 348 19.55 -1.39 -6.16
N ARG A 349 20.78 -1.57 -6.68
CA ARG A 349 21.72 -0.46 -6.93
C ARG A 349 21.12 0.61 -7.84
N VAL A 350 20.43 0.20 -8.88
CA VAL A 350 19.79 1.16 -9.80
C VAL A 350 18.56 1.78 -9.13
N TYR A 351 17.70 0.94 -8.55
CA TYR A 351 16.41 1.39 -8.02
C TYR A 351 16.55 2.34 -6.84
N ILE A 352 17.58 2.18 -5.98
CA ILE A 352 17.80 3.06 -4.82
C ILE A 352 18.07 4.52 -5.21
N LEU A 353 18.54 4.78 -6.43
CA LEU A 353 18.75 6.14 -6.93
C LEU A 353 17.44 6.93 -7.03
N ALA A 354 16.30 6.25 -7.19
CA ALA A 354 14.98 6.87 -7.16
C ALA A 354 14.63 7.45 -5.78
N LEU A 355 15.31 7.05 -4.71
CA LEU A 355 14.98 7.46 -3.34
C LEU A 355 15.05 8.98 -3.17
N LEU A 356 16.06 9.63 -3.77
CA LEU A 356 16.21 11.08 -3.67
C LEU A 356 15.04 11.84 -4.32
N PRO A 357 14.76 11.67 -5.64
CA PRO A 357 13.67 12.40 -6.27
C PRO A 357 12.30 12.05 -5.67
N VAL A 358 12.04 10.80 -5.29
CA VAL A 358 10.78 10.41 -4.62
C VAL A 358 10.61 11.12 -3.29
N SER A 359 11.67 11.19 -2.49
CA SER A 359 11.64 11.83 -1.17
C SER A 359 11.43 13.34 -1.26
N LEU A 360 12.13 14.00 -2.20
CA LEU A 360 11.97 15.45 -2.43
C LEU A 360 10.56 15.76 -2.96
N ASN A 361 10.00 14.91 -3.81
CA ASN A 361 8.60 15.02 -4.25
C ASN A 361 7.62 14.98 -3.07
N MET A 362 7.87 14.09 -2.09
CA MET A 362 7.03 14.02 -0.89
C MET A 362 7.05 15.33 -0.10
N VAL A 363 8.22 15.95 0.08
CA VAL A 363 8.37 17.23 0.78
C VAL A 363 7.69 18.35 0.00
N LEU A 364 7.93 18.47 -1.32
CA LEU A 364 7.31 19.48 -2.18
C LEU A 364 5.79 19.39 -2.20
N ASN A 365 5.25 18.17 -2.31
CA ASN A 365 3.81 17.94 -2.25
C ASN A 365 3.20 18.48 -0.94
N ARG A 366 3.90 18.34 0.21
CA ARG A 366 3.46 18.92 1.49
C ARG A 366 3.44 20.45 1.43
N GLY A 367 4.40 21.06 0.73
CA GLY A 367 4.41 22.53 0.50
C GLY A 367 3.18 23.00 -0.25
N PHE A 368 2.82 22.33 -1.33
CA PHE A 368 1.60 22.64 -2.09
C PHE A 368 0.32 22.38 -1.30
N PHE A 369 0.25 21.30 -0.54
CA PHE A 369 -0.92 20.96 0.29
C PHE A 369 -1.12 22.00 1.41
N ALA A 370 -0.03 22.46 2.05
CA ALA A 370 -0.08 23.54 3.03
C ALA A 370 -0.55 24.89 2.44
N ALA A 371 -0.34 25.08 1.13
CA ALA A 371 -0.82 26.25 0.38
C ALA A 371 -2.26 26.05 -0.17
N GLY A 372 -2.93 24.93 0.10
CA GLY A 372 -4.25 24.59 -0.45
C GLY A 372 -4.25 24.28 -1.97
N ASN A 373 -3.08 24.14 -2.57
CA ASN A 373 -2.96 23.88 -4.00
C ASN A 373 -2.75 22.38 -4.28
N TYR A 374 -3.83 21.66 -4.55
CA TYR A 374 -3.80 20.23 -4.87
C TYR A 374 -3.64 19.96 -6.38
N ARG A 375 -3.87 20.96 -7.23
CA ARG A 375 -3.85 20.80 -8.69
C ARG A 375 -2.46 20.54 -9.23
N ILE A 376 -1.45 21.27 -8.75
CA ILE A 376 -0.06 21.13 -9.22
C ILE A 376 0.50 19.75 -8.90
N PRO A 377 0.44 19.21 -7.65
CA PRO A 377 0.83 17.85 -7.35
C PRO A 377 0.10 16.80 -8.19
N PHE A 378 -1.20 17.00 -8.43
CA PHE A 378 -1.98 16.08 -9.26
C PHE A 378 -1.48 16.03 -10.71
N VAL A 379 -1.35 17.17 -11.35
CA VAL A 379 -0.88 17.25 -12.75
C VAL A 379 0.55 16.70 -12.86
N ALA A 380 1.43 17.08 -11.93
CA ALA A 380 2.81 16.58 -11.90
C ALA A 380 2.85 15.05 -11.72
N GLY A 381 2.02 14.49 -10.83
CA GLY A 381 1.89 13.05 -10.62
C GLY A 381 1.34 12.33 -11.86
N LEU A 382 0.33 12.90 -12.51
CA LEU A 382 -0.25 12.33 -13.74
C LEU A 382 0.77 12.30 -14.88
N VAL A 383 1.46 13.41 -15.13
CA VAL A 383 2.50 13.49 -16.17
C VAL A 383 3.62 12.49 -15.87
N SER A 384 4.06 12.44 -14.61
CA SER A 384 5.07 11.46 -14.17
C SER A 384 4.62 10.01 -14.40
N ALA A 385 3.38 9.67 -14.08
CA ALA A 385 2.83 8.34 -14.31
C ALA A 385 2.80 7.97 -15.80
N LEU A 386 2.34 8.88 -16.66
CA LEU A 386 2.32 8.66 -18.11
C LEU A 386 3.73 8.45 -18.68
N VAL A 387 4.70 9.25 -18.20
CA VAL A 387 6.10 9.08 -18.58
C VAL A 387 6.66 7.75 -18.06
N GLN A 388 6.31 7.33 -16.85
CA GLN A 388 6.70 6.03 -16.31
C GLN A 388 6.16 4.89 -17.16
N PHE A 389 4.89 4.92 -17.56
CA PHE A 389 4.30 3.94 -18.48
C PHE A 389 5.07 3.88 -19.81
N TYR A 390 5.33 5.03 -20.42
CA TYR A 390 6.03 5.10 -21.68
C TYR A 390 7.47 4.56 -21.61
N ILE A 391 8.22 4.98 -20.57
CA ILE A 391 9.60 4.54 -20.39
C ILE A 391 9.66 3.05 -20.03
N CYS A 392 8.77 2.53 -19.17
CA CYS A 392 8.67 1.10 -18.91
C CYS A 392 8.46 0.30 -20.21
N PHE A 393 7.54 0.76 -21.06
CA PHE A 393 7.25 0.11 -22.35
C PHE A 393 8.49 0.01 -23.26
N LYS A 394 9.37 1.04 -23.26
CA LYS A 394 10.59 1.07 -24.08
C LYS A 394 11.78 0.41 -23.42
N ALA A 395 11.94 0.61 -22.11
CA ALA A 395 13.15 0.20 -21.40
C ALA A 395 13.11 -1.26 -20.94
N VAL A 396 11.94 -1.82 -20.60
CA VAL A 396 11.88 -3.22 -20.15
C VAL A 396 12.28 -4.21 -21.24
N PRO A 397 11.87 -4.09 -22.52
CA PRO A 397 12.36 -4.97 -23.57
C PRO A 397 13.86 -4.86 -23.82
N ALA A 398 14.47 -3.68 -23.58
CA ALA A 398 15.90 -3.43 -23.82
C ALA A 398 16.79 -3.80 -22.63
N TYR A 399 16.34 -3.58 -21.40
CA TYR A 399 17.13 -3.68 -20.19
C TYR A 399 16.54 -4.66 -19.14
N GLY A 400 15.50 -5.41 -19.51
CA GLY A 400 14.82 -6.32 -18.59
C GLY A 400 14.27 -5.58 -17.36
N MET A 401 14.38 -6.19 -16.17
CA MET A 401 13.85 -5.62 -14.95
C MET A 401 14.49 -4.28 -14.53
N GLN A 402 15.71 -3.98 -14.98
CA GLN A 402 16.34 -2.66 -14.75
C GLN A 402 15.59 -1.53 -15.47
N GLY A 403 14.89 -1.85 -16.57
CA GLY A 403 14.05 -0.90 -17.28
C GLY A 403 12.95 -0.27 -16.41
N VAL A 404 12.40 -1.04 -15.45
CA VAL A 404 11.43 -0.51 -14.47
C VAL A 404 12.10 0.49 -13.53
N ALA A 405 13.32 0.19 -13.07
CA ALA A 405 14.07 1.10 -12.20
C ALA A 405 14.41 2.41 -12.93
N TYR A 406 14.84 2.35 -14.18
CA TYR A 406 15.09 3.56 -15.00
C TYR A 406 13.83 4.38 -15.19
N ALA A 407 12.69 3.74 -15.44
CA ALA A 407 11.41 4.42 -15.58
C ALA A 407 11.01 5.13 -14.28
N ALA A 408 11.15 4.47 -13.14
CA ALA A 408 10.83 5.05 -11.84
C ALA A 408 11.72 6.26 -11.51
N ILE A 409 13.04 6.17 -11.76
CA ILE A 409 13.98 7.29 -11.56
C ILE A 409 13.61 8.47 -12.44
N THR A 410 13.40 8.23 -13.73
CA THR A 410 13.12 9.29 -14.71
C THR A 410 11.79 9.97 -14.40
N ALA A 411 10.74 9.18 -14.11
CA ALA A 411 9.43 9.69 -13.77
C ALA A 411 9.45 10.53 -12.48
N ALA A 412 10.10 10.03 -11.42
CA ALA A 412 10.24 10.75 -10.16
C ALA A 412 11.06 12.05 -10.31
N THR A 413 12.11 12.03 -11.14
CA THR A 413 12.92 13.20 -11.44
C THR A 413 12.14 14.25 -12.24
N LEU A 414 11.36 13.80 -13.23
CA LEU A 414 10.48 14.71 -13.98
C LEU A 414 9.45 15.36 -13.06
N GLN A 415 8.81 14.59 -12.19
CA GLN A 415 7.88 15.11 -11.19
C GLN A 415 8.55 16.16 -10.31
N LEU A 416 9.80 15.89 -9.86
CA LEU A 416 10.59 16.83 -9.06
C LEU A 416 10.83 18.14 -9.80
N ILE A 417 11.21 18.08 -11.06
CA ILE A 417 11.44 19.28 -11.90
C ILE A 417 10.16 20.10 -12.03
N ILE A 418 9.01 19.45 -12.32
CA ILE A 418 7.73 20.14 -12.45
C ILE A 418 7.33 20.81 -11.13
N LEU A 419 7.39 20.08 -10.01
CA LEU A 419 7.03 20.62 -8.70
C LEU A 419 7.95 21.76 -8.29
N PHE A 420 9.27 21.61 -8.48
CA PHE A 420 10.24 22.63 -8.13
C PHE A 420 10.09 23.91 -8.96
N SER A 421 9.82 23.78 -10.27
CA SER A 421 9.56 24.94 -11.15
C SER A 421 8.31 25.74 -10.75
N LYS A 422 7.31 25.09 -10.15
CA LYS A 422 6.04 25.70 -9.72
C LYS A 422 6.04 26.11 -8.25
N SER A 423 7.08 25.76 -7.48
CA SER A 423 7.22 26.13 -6.06
C SER A 423 7.85 27.52 -5.88
N LYS A 424 8.41 28.08 -6.94
CA LYS A 424 8.94 29.47 -7.00
C LYS A 424 7.79 30.42 -7.24
#